data_b8f3d5d67492704451950d693b41a636
#
_entry.id   b8f3d5d67492704451950d693b41a636
#
_cell.length_a   1.000
_cell.length_b   1.000
_cell.length_c   1.000
_cell.angle_alpha   90.00
_cell.angle_beta   90.00
_cell.angle_gamma   90.00
#
_symmetry.space_group_name_H-M   'P 1'
#
loop_
_entity.id
_entity.type
_entity.pdbx_description
1 polymer ?
#
loop_
_entity_poly.entity_id
_entity_poly.type
_entity_poly.pdbx_seq_one_letter_code
_entity_poly.pdbx_strand_id
1 'polypeptide(L)'
;GGLVGGMSKAESYVVPDFFIFNNAGKLELTLNSRNAPELRISEGYRDMMKEYDRGAKKDKRQKEAVIFIKQKIDAAKWFIDAIKQRQHTLLSTMTAIMNHQYEFFLTGDETNLRPMILKDIAEKTGLDISTVSRVANSKFVQTEFGTYRLKFFFSESLSTDSGEEVSTREVKKILSDLIE
;
A
#
# COMPACT_ATOMS: atom_id res chain seq x y z
N GLY A 1 -0.08 -26.27 -19.14
CA GLY A 1 -1.15 -25.94 -19.84
C GLY A 1 -2.33 -25.32 -19.16
N GLY A 2 -3.06 -26.05 -18.34
CA GLY A 2 -4.24 -25.52 -17.66
C GLY A 2 -3.99 -24.30 -16.82
N LEU A 3 -2.75 -23.95 -16.65
CA LEU A 3 -2.34 -22.78 -15.90
C LEU A 3 -2.58 -21.47 -16.66
N VAL A 4 -2.71 -21.52 -17.97
CA VAL A 4 -2.75 -20.33 -18.81
C VAL A 4 -3.94 -19.42 -18.50
N GLY A 5 -5.14 -19.97 -18.36
CA GLY A 5 -6.33 -19.17 -18.13
C GLY A 5 -6.39 -18.51 -16.75
N GLY A 6 -6.03 -19.23 -15.71
CA GLY A 6 -6.04 -18.71 -14.34
C GLY A 6 -4.85 -17.82 -14.04
N MET A 7 -3.73 -18.06 -14.69
CA MET A 7 -2.48 -17.36 -14.41
C MET A 7 -2.42 -15.94 -14.96
N SER A 8 -3.30 -15.58 -15.90
CA SER A 8 -3.36 -14.22 -16.43
C SER A 8 -3.79 -13.19 -15.37
N LYS A 9 -4.43 -13.62 -14.29
CA LYS A 9 -5.02 -12.74 -13.27
C LYS A 9 -4.36 -12.88 -11.91
N ALA A 10 -3.98 -14.10 -11.51
CA ALA A 10 -3.29 -14.35 -10.24
C ALA A 10 -1.80 -14.56 -10.50
N GLU A 11 -0.97 -13.91 -9.73
CA GLU A 11 0.49 -13.99 -9.86
C GLU A 11 1.07 -14.74 -8.66
N SER A 12 1.57 -15.96 -8.89
CA SER A 12 2.00 -16.87 -7.82
C SER A 12 3.46 -16.70 -7.38
N TYR A 13 4.27 -15.97 -8.14
CA TYR A 13 5.71 -15.79 -7.86
C TYR A 13 6.05 -14.46 -7.21
N VAL A 14 5.05 -13.64 -6.97
CA VAL A 14 5.25 -12.30 -6.43
C VAL A 14 5.11 -12.34 -4.92
N VAL A 15 5.98 -11.60 -4.23
CA VAL A 15 5.82 -11.41 -2.78
C VAL A 15 4.68 -10.40 -2.57
N PRO A 16 3.60 -10.79 -1.89
CA PRO A 16 2.47 -9.89 -1.69
C PRO A 16 2.80 -8.80 -0.69
N ASP A 17 2.15 -7.66 -0.87
CA ASP A 17 2.24 -6.53 0.07
C ASP A 17 1.16 -6.63 1.15
N PHE A 18 0.04 -7.27 0.83
CA PHE A 18 -1.10 -7.44 1.72
C PHE A 18 -1.58 -8.88 1.74
N PHE A 19 -2.20 -9.26 2.85
CA PHE A 19 -2.91 -10.54 2.97
C PHE A 19 -4.36 -10.27 3.36
N ILE A 20 -5.29 -10.95 2.71
CA ILE A 20 -6.70 -10.95 3.09
C ILE A 20 -7.10 -12.36 3.47
N PHE A 21 -7.66 -12.51 4.66
CA PHE A 21 -8.17 -13.77 5.18
C PHE A 21 -9.66 -13.68 5.44
N ASN A 22 -10.37 -14.76 5.19
CA ASN A 22 -11.78 -14.88 5.53
C ASN A 22 -11.87 -15.63 6.86
N ASN A 23 -12.25 -14.92 7.91
CA ASN A 23 -12.45 -15.48 9.22
C ASN A 23 -13.95 -15.58 9.51
N ALA A 24 -14.54 -16.74 9.20
CA ALA A 24 -15.96 -17.02 9.39
C ALA A 24 -16.89 -15.94 8.77
N GLY A 25 -16.59 -15.56 7.54
CA GLY A 25 -17.39 -14.58 6.81
C GLY A 25 -16.95 -13.12 7.00
N LYS A 26 -15.98 -12.88 7.87
CA LYS A 26 -15.41 -11.56 8.09
C LYS A 26 -14.03 -11.50 7.45
N LEU A 27 -13.84 -10.55 6.56
CA LEU A 27 -12.54 -10.34 5.92
C LEU A 27 -11.61 -9.58 6.86
N GLU A 28 -10.38 -10.08 6.94
CA GLU A 28 -9.31 -9.46 7.72
C GLU A 28 -8.16 -9.12 6.79
N LEU A 29 -7.69 -7.88 6.87
CA LEU A 29 -6.60 -7.38 6.05
C LEU A 29 -5.37 -7.13 6.92
N THR A 30 -4.24 -7.64 6.47
CA THR A 30 -2.95 -7.36 7.11
C THR A 30 -1.93 -6.90 6.07
N LEU A 31 -1.04 -6.04 6.49
CA LEU A 31 0.11 -5.62 5.69
C LEU A 31 1.24 -6.62 5.89
N ASN A 32 1.91 -7.04 4.81
CA ASN A 32 3.07 -7.92 4.94
C ASN A 32 4.13 -7.24 5.81
N SER A 33 4.75 -7.98 6.72
CA SER A 33 5.75 -7.49 7.65
C SER A 33 6.94 -6.79 6.97
N ARG A 34 7.25 -7.14 5.73
CA ARG A 34 8.27 -6.44 4.93
C ARG A 34 7.93 -4.97 4.71
N ASN A 35 6.63 -4.64 4.64
CA ASN A 35 6.13 -3.29 4.45
C ASN A 35 5.70 -2.65 5.77
N ALA A 36 5.84 -3.35 6.87
CA ALA A 36 5.46 -2.88 8.20
C ALA A 36 6.57 -3.18 9.22
N PRO A 37 7.82 -2.76 8.97
CA PRO A 37 8.88 -2.96 9.94
C PRO A 37 8.58 -2.17 11.20
N GLU A 38 8.89 -2.76 12.35
CA GLU A 38 8.82 -2.05 13.60
C GLU A 38 10.01 -1.10 13.70
N LEU A 39 9.73 0.19 13.75
CA LEU A 39 10.76 1.22 13.79
C LEU A 39 10.75 1.93 15.12
N ARG A 40 11.91 1.97 15.75
CA ARG A 40 12.11 2.62 17.05
C ARG A 40 13.37 3.47 17.02
N ILE A 41 13.36 4.54 17.79
CA ILE A 41 14.58 5.30 18.07
C ILE A 41 15.39 4.49 19.07
N SER A 42 16.68 4.35 18.80
CA SER A 42 17.60 3.66 19.70
C SER A 42 17.51 4.23 21.12
N GLU A 43 17.33 3.36 22.09
CA GLU A 43 17.32 3.77 23.50
C GLU A 43 18.65 4.39 23.92
N GLY A 44 19.75 3.94 23.31
CA GLY A 44 21.06 4.52 23.55
C GLY A 44 21.12 6.02 23.26
N TYR A 45 20.51 6.46 22.16
CA TYR A 45 20.45 7.89 21.84
C TYR A 45 19.58 8.65 22.84
N ARG A 46 18.47 8.07 23.27
CA ARG A 46 17.60 8.69 24.27
C ARG A 46 18.30 8.82 25.61
N ASP A 47 19.01 7.79 26.02
CA ASP A 47 19.76 7.80 27.28
C ASP A 47 20.91 8.80 27.24
N MET A 48 21.60 8.90 26.10
CA MET A 48 22.65 9.92 25.92
C MET A 48 22.06 11.32 26.03
N MET A 49 20.90 11.60 25.46
CA MET A 49 20.22 12.88 25.57
C MET A 49 19.90 13.21 27.03
N LYS A 50 19.36 12.24 27.77
CA LYS A 50 19.02 12.44 29.19
C LYS A 50 20.26 12.76 30.00
N GLU A 51 21.38 12.06 29.75
CA GLU A 51 22.61 12.28 30.42
C GLU A 51 23.19 13.68 30.16
N TYR A 52 23.18 14.12 28.91
CA TYR A 52 23.65 15.45 28.54
C TYR A 52 22.72 16.55 29.08
N ASP A 53 21.43 16.34 29.11
CA ASP A 53 20.46 17.33 29.60
C ASP A 53 20.56 17.51 31.13
N ARG A 54 21.04 16.49 31.87
CA ARG A 54 21.22 16.55 33.30
C ARG A 54 22.51 17.27 33.72
N GLY A 55 23.42 17.52 32.79
CA GLY A 55 24.66 18.21 33.09
C GLY A 55 24.41 19.67 33.51
N ALA A 56 24.81 20.03 34.73
CA ALA A 56 24.58 21.34 35.29
C ALA A 56 25.38 22.45 34.60
N LYS A 57 26.55 22.14 34.12
CA LYS A 57 27.41 23.05 33.37
C LYS A 57 27.94 22.32 32.16
N LYS A 58 27.57 22.80 30.99
CA LYS A 58 28.04 22.24 29.73
C LYS A 58 29.07 23.19 29.13
N ASP A 59 30.25 22.68 28.81
CA ASP A 59 31.18 23.40 27.99
C ASP A 59 30.70 23.41 26.52
N LYS A 60 31.42 24.15 25.69
CA LYS A 60 31.06 24.26 24.26
C LYS A 60 31.00 22.91 23.57
N ARG A 61 31.89 22.00 23.89
CA ARG A 61 31.96 20.67 23.28
C ARG A 61 30.78 19.80 23.67
N GLN A 62 30.34 19.85 24.93
CA GLN A 62 29.15 19.15 25.40
C GLN A 62 27.90 19.68 24.77
N LYS A 63 27.78 21.01 24.61
CA LYS A 63 26.63 21.64 23.92
C LYS A 63 26.56 21.22 22.45
N GLU A 64 27.70 21.16 21.77
CA GLU A 64 27.75 20.69 20.38
C GLU A 64 27.34 19.22 20.27
N ALA A 65 27.76 18.37 21.23
CA ALA A 65 27.38 16.97 21.28
C ALA A 65 25.86 16.82 21.46
N VAL A 66 25.25 17.62 22.33
CA VAL A 66 23.78 17.60 22.54
C VAL A 66 23.05 17.99 21.27
N ILE A 67 23.49 19.04 20.59
CA ILE A 67 22.90 19.49 19.33
C ILE A 67 22.98 18.38 18.28
N PHE A 68 24.14 17.74 18.15
CA PHE A 68 24.35 16.64 17.21
C PHE A 68 23.39 15.48 17.47
N ILE A 69 23.30 15.02 18.72
CA ILE A 69 22.42 13.92 19.12
C ILE A 69 20.98 14.27 18.85
N LYS A 70 20.57 15.49 19.20
CA LYS A 70 19.21 15.98 18.98
C LYS A 70 18.84 15.98 17.51
N GLN A 71 19.76 16.43 16.64
CA GLN A 71 19.54 16.39 15.20
C GLN A 71 19.36 14.96 14.69
N LYS A 72 20.11 13.99 15.21
CA LYS A 72 20.00 12.58 14.83
C LYS A 72 18.66 11.99 15.26
N ILE A 73 18.20 12.32 16.47
CA ILE A 73 16.90 11.86 16.98
C ILE A 73 15.77 12.47 16.15
N ASP A 74 15.84 13.75 15.81
CA ASP A 74 14.83 14.42 15.02
C ASP A 74 14.75 13.83 13.60
N ALA A 75 15.91 13.54 12.99
CA ALA A 75 15.96 12.89 11.69
C ALA A 75 15.35 11.47 11.74
N ALA A 76 15.63 10.71 12.80
CA ALA A 76 15.06 9.39 12.98
C ALA A 76 13.54 9.44 13.16
N LYS A 77 13.04 10.40 13.95
CA LYS A 77 11.60 10.61 14.13
C LYS A 77 10.92 10.94 12.81
N TRP A 78 11.50 11.85 12.03
CA TRP A 78 10.98 12.22 10.72
C TRP A 78 10.89 11.00 9.80
N PHE A 79 11.94 10.18 9.77
CA PHE A 79 11.99 8.97 8.96
C PHE A 79 10.91 7.97 9.39
N ILE A 80 10.76 7.75 10.70
CA ILE A 80 9.74 6.85 11.25
C ILE A 80 8.35 7.34 10.88
N ASP A 81 8.09 8.63 11.02
CA ASP A 81 6.79 9.21 10.68
C ASP A 81 6.48 9.06 9.18
N ALA A 82 7.47 9.25 8.32
CA ALA A 82 7.31 9.05 6.87
C ALA A 82 6.94 7.60 6.54
N ILE A 83 7.59 6.63 7.19
CA ILE A 83 7.29 5.21 6.98
C ILE A 83 5.89 4.85 7.51
N LYS A 84 5.52 5.36 8.67
CA LYS A 84 4.17 5.16 9.22
C LYS A 84 3.10 5.76 8.32
N GLN A 85 3.35 6.93 7.75
CA GLN A 85 2.44 7.56 6.80
C GLN A 85 2.29 6.70 5.53
N ARG A 86 3.38 6.15 5.03
CA ARG A 86 3.35 5.24 3.88
C ARG A 86 2.51 3.99 4.19
N GLN A 87 2.70 3.39 5.35
CA GLN A 87 1.93 2.23 5.78
C GLN A 87 0.45 2.56 5.88
N HIS A 88 0.12 3.72 6.44
CA HIS A 88 -1.26 4.19 6.54
C HIS A 88 -1.88 4.36 5.15
N THR A 89 -1.16 4.96 4.21
CA THR A 89 -1.61 5.13 2.83
C THR A 89 -1.90 3.78 2.17
N LEU A 90 -0.99 2.82 2.32
CA LEU A 90 -1.16 1.48 1.76
C LEU A 90 -2.39 0.78 2.36
N LEU A 91 -2.50 0.77 3.68
CA LEU A 91 -3.62 0.09 4.36
C LEU A 91 -4.96 0.75 4.06
N SER A 92 -5.04 2.07 4.07
CA SER A 92 -6.31 2.75 3.77
C SER A 92 -6.75 2.49 2.33
N THR A 93 -5.81 2.48 1.39
CA THR A 93 -6.11 2.17 -0.02
C THR A 93 -6.63 0.74 -0.15
N MET A 94 -5.92 -0.23 0.40
CA MET A 94 -6.33 -1.64 0.30
C MET A 94 -7.64 -1.90 1.05
N THR A 95 -7.84 -1.28 2.19
CA THR A 95 -9.09 -1.40 2.94
C THR A 95 -10.28 -0.93 2.11
N ALA A 96 -10.13 0.22 1.44
CA ALA A 96 -11.18 0.74 0.57
C ALA A 96 -11.46 -0.19 -0.61
N ILE A 97 -10.42 -0.74 -1.23
CA ILE A 97 -10.58 -1.72 -2.33
C ILE A 97 -11.28 -2.98 -1.81
N MET A 98 -10.85 -3.51 -0.68
CA MET A 98 -11.44 -4.71 -0.07
C MET A 98 -12.93 -4.51 0.20
N ASN A 99 -13.29 -3.38 0.78
CA ASN A 99 -14.68 -3.08 1.11
C ASN A 99 -15.54 -2.90 -0.15
N HIS A 100 -14.99 -2.28 -1.21
CA HIS A 100 -15.70 -2.12 -2.47
C HIS A 100 -15.93 -3.46 -3.18
N GLN A 101 -14.95 -4.35 -3.13
CA GLN A 101 -14.98 -5.66 -3.78
C GLN A 101 -15.19 -6.80 -2.78
N TYR A 102 -15.92 -6.55 -1.71
CA TYR A 102 -16.08 -7.47 -0.59
C TYR A 102 -16.57 -8.86 -1.02
N GLU A 103 -17.57 -8.89 -1.91
CA GLU A 103 -18.13 -10.15 -2.40
C GLU A 103 -17.11 -10.99 -3.15
N PHE A 104 -16.24 -10.35 -3.94
CA PHE A 104 -15.18 -11.08 -4.63
C PHE A 104 -14.22 -11.72 -3.62
N PHE A 105 -13.82 -10.99 -2.58
CA PHE A 105 -12.88 -11.53 -1.59
C PHE A 105 -13.51 -12.64 -0.74
N LEU A 106 -14.83 -12.68 -0.64
CA LEU A 106 -15.51 -13.79 0.04
C LEU A 106 -15.61 -15.02 -0.84
N THR A 107 -15.86 -14.88 -2.12
CA THR A 107 -16.24 -15.97 -3.02
C THR A 107 -15.17 -16.40 -4.01
N GLY A 108 -14.27 -15.50 -4.36
CA GLY A 108 -13.31 -15.70 -5.44
C GLY A 108 -13.91 -15.67 -6.83
N ASP A 109 -15.18 -15.34 -6.94
CA ASP A 109 -15.91 -15.31 -8.21
C ASP A 109 -15.79 -13.93 -8.85
N GLU A 110 -15.17 -13.88 -10.03
CA GLU A 110 -14.96 -12.63 -10.76
C GLU A 110 -16.25 -11.96 -11.20
N THR A 111 -17.35 -12.73 -11.31
CA THR A 111 -18.65 -12.14 -11.65
C THR A 111 -19.18 -11.26 -10.52
N ASN A 112 -18.63 -11.40 -9.33
CA ASN A 112 -18.97 -10.56 -8.18
C ASN A 112 -18.16 -9.27 -8.12
N LEU A 113 -17.22 -9.07 -9.04
CA LEU A 113 -16.50 -7.80 -9.12
C LEU A 113 -17.43 -6.67 -9.51
N ARG A 114 -17.38 -5.59 -8.76
CA ARG A 114 -18.17 -4.39 -8.99
C ARG A 114 -17.36 -3.36 -9.76
N PRO A 115 -17.99 -2.52 -10.60
CA PRO A 115 -17.29 -1.42 -11.24
C PRO A 115 -16.60 -0.55 -10.20
N MET A 116 -15.33 -0.25 -10.42
CA MET A 116 -14.52 0.55 -9.50
C MET A 116 -13.47 1.31 -10.29
N ILE A 117 -13.40 2.60 -10.08
CA ILE A 117 -12.40 3.46 -10.69
C ILE A 117 -11.53 4.10 -9.62
N LEU A 118 -10.40 4.67 -10.03
CA LEU A 118 -9.45 5.29 -9.11
C LEU A 118 -10.12 6.38 -8.27
N LYS A 119 -10.99 7.15 -8.87
CA LYS A 119 -11.73 8.22 -8.18
C LYS A 119 -12.54 7.69 -7.00
N ASP A 120 -13.17 6.52 -7.14
CA ASP A 120 -13.95 5.91 -6.07
C ASP A 120 -13.11 5.69 -4.82
N ILE A 121 -11.90 5.19 -5.01
CA ILE A 121 -10.98 4.92 -3.90
C ILE A 121 -10.37 6.20 -3.36
N ALA A 122 -10.02 7.14 -4.24
CA ALA A 122 -9.51 8.44 -3.83
C ALA A 122 -10.50 9.18 -2.93
N GLU A 123 -11.79 9.17 -3.29
CA GLU A 123 -12.83 9.79 -2.48
C GLU A 123 -13.00 9.12 -1.12
N LYS A 124 -12.97 7.80 -1.08
CA LYS A 124 -13.12 7.04 0.17
C LYS A 124 -11.96 7.22 1.13
N THR A 125 -10.76 7.40 0.61
CA THR A 125 -9.53 7.48 1.42
C THR A 125 -9.09 8.91 1.69
N GLY A 126 -9.56 9.87 0.91
CA GLY A 126 -9.05 11.23 0.95
C GLY A 126 -7.68 11.40 0.31
N LEU A 127 -7.21 10.39 -0.42
CA LEU A 127 -5.92 10.43 -1.11
C LEU A 127 -6.07 11.00 -2.52
N ASP A 128 -4.96 11.48 -3.08
CA ASP A 128 -4.91 11.89 -4.48
C ASP A 128 -5.08 10.69 -5.40
N ILE A 129 -5.73 10.91 -6.55
CA ILE A 129 -5.89 9.86 -7.57
C ILE A 129 -4.52 9.31 -8.00
N SER A 130 -3.53 10.18 -8.14
CA SER A 130 -2.17 9.76 -8.52
C SER A 130 -1.54 8.80 -7.48
N THR A 131 -1.81 9.03 -6.19
CA THR A 131 -1.34 8.14 -5.12
C THR A 131 -2.02 6.79 -5.21
N VAL A 132 -3.34 6.76 -5.37
CA VAL A 132 -4.10 5.52 -5.55
C VAL A 132 -3.61 4.75 -6.78
N SER A 133 -3.39 5.46 -7.89
CA SER A 133 -2.89 4.87 -9.12
C SER A 133 -1.53 4.19 -8.94
N ARG A 134 -0.60 4.86 -8.26
CA ARG A 134 0.73 4.28 -8.01
C ARG A 134 0.65 3.01 -7.16
N VAL A 135 -0.18 3.02 -6.13
CA VAL A 135 -0.40 1.84 -5.29
C VAL A 135 -1.02 0.71 -6.11
N ALA A 136 -2.06 1.01 -6.87
CA ALA A 136 -2.77 0.00 -7.66
C ALA A 136 -1.88 -0.64 -8.73
N ASN A 137 -0.98 0.13 -9.35
CA ASN A 137 -0.09 -0.39 -10.38
C ASN A 137 1.07 -1.23 -9.84
N SER A 138 1.47 -1.03 -8.59
CA SER A 138 2.70 -1.63 -8.06
C SER A 138 2.50 -2.67 -6.97
N LYS A 139 1.36 -2.69 -6.29
CA LYS A 139 1.16 -3.54 -5.12
C LYS A 139 0.31 -4.77 -5.41
N PHE A 140 0.52 -5.82 -4.60
CA PHE A 140 -0.13 -7.12 -4.74
C PHE A 140 -0.79 -7.52 -3.43
N VAL A 141 -1.95 -8.17 -3.54
CA VAL A 141 -2.66 -8.75 -2.40
C VAL A 141 -2.79 -10.25 -2.59
N GLN A 142 -2.44 -11.01 -1.56
CA GLN A 142 -2.68 -12.44 -1.52
C GLN A 142 -4.01 -12.71 -0.83
N THR A 143 -4.85 -13.50 -1.50
CA THR A 143 -6.15 -13.94 -1.01
C THR A 143 -6.16 -15.46 -0.95
N GLU A 144 -7.23 -16.03 -0.43
CA GLU A 144 -7.45 -17.48 -0.47
C GLU A 144 -7.54 -18.03 -1.89
N PHE A 145 -7.82 -17.18 -2.86
CA PHE A 145 -8.03 -17.54 -4.27
C PHE A 145 -6.82 -17.27 -5.16
N GLY A 146 -5.80 -16.65 -4.62
CA GLY A 146 -4.58 -16.32 -5.35
C GLY A 146 -4.05 -14.94 -5.01
N THR A 147 -2.96 -14.57 -5.67
CA THR A 147 -2.31 -13.27 -5.50
C THR A 147 -2.61 -12.40 -6.72
N TYR A 148 -3.13 -11.21 -6.48
CA TYR A 148 -3.56 -10.30 -7.52
C TYR A 148 -2.85 -8.97 -7.39
N ARG A 149 -2.51 -8.35 -8.53
CA ARG A 149 -2.11 -6.95 -8.55
C ARG A 149 -3.34 -6.11 -8.27
N LEU A 150 -3.21 -5.03 -7.51
CA LEU A 150 -4.39 -4.25 -7.11
C LEU A 150 -5.13 -3.67 -8.31
N LYS A 151 -4.43 -3.37 -9.41
CA LYS A 151 -5.07 -2.86 -10.63
C LYS A 151 -6.13 -3.82 -11.19
N PHE A 152 -6.02 -5.11 -10.89
CA PHE A 152 -7.01 -6.11 -11.30
C PHE A 152 -8.44 -5.75 -10.86
N PHE A 153 -8.55 -5.09 -9.70
CA PHE A 153 -9.85 -4.76 -9.12
C PHE A 153 -10.48 -3.49 -9.69
N PHE A 154 -9.76 -2.81 -10.57
CA PHE A 154 -10.25 -1.57 -11.20
C PHE A 154 -10.78 -1.87 -12.59
N SER A 155 -11.90 -1.21 -12.93
CA SER A 155 -12.56 -1.40 -14.23
C SER A 155 -11.97 -0.51 -15.33
N GLU A 156 -10.96 0.31 -15.00
CA GLU A 156 -10.27 1.16 -15.99
C GLU A 156 -8.82 0.71 -16.15
N SER A 157 -8.19 1.09 -17.25
CA SER A 157 -6.76 0.84 -17.46
C SER A 157 -5.94 1.81 -16.62
N LEU A 158 -4.95 1.29 -15.88
CA LEU A 158 -4.12 2.07 -14.97
C LEU A 158 -2.71 2.24 -15.54
N SER A 159 -2.59 2.90 -16.67
CA SER A 159 -1.27 3.26 -17.17
C SER A 159 -0.84 4.58 -16.54
N THR A 160 0.36 4.62 -15.94
CA THR A 160 0.93 5.84 -15.40
C THR A 160 1.78 6.58 -16.43
N ASP A 161 2.19 5.91 -17.49
CA ASP A 161 3.22 6.41 -18.40
C ASP A 161 2.68 6.88 -19.75
N SER A 162 1.51 6.44 -20.15
CA SER A 162 0.92 6.90 -21.40
C SER A 162 -0.59 6.74 -21.41
N GLY A 163 -1.27 7.67 -22.06
CA GLY A 163 -2.68 7.56 -22.35
C GLY A 163 -3.00 6.52 -23.41
N GLU A 164 -1.99 6.01 -24.12
CA GLU A 164 -2.17 5.03 -25.18
C GLU A 164 -2.76 3.72 -24.68
N GLU A 165 -2.29 3.24 -23.54
CA GLU A 165 -2.78 2.00 -22.96
C GLU A 165 -4.24 2.14 -22.54
N VAL A 166 -4.60 3.27 -21.96
CA VAL A 166 -5.99 3.57 -21.61
C VAL A 166 -6.85 3.64 -22.85
N SER A 167 -6.41 4.39 -23.87
CA SER A 167 -7.13 4.49 -25.15
C SER A 167 -7.31 3.15 -25.83
N THR A 168 -6.28 2.32 -25.84
CA THR A 168 -6.34 0.98 -26.44
C THR A 168 -7.37 0.11 -25.75
N ARG A 169 -7.43 0.14 -24.44
CA ARG A 169 -8.39 -0.65 -23.68
C ARG A 169 -9.82 -0.15 -23.90
N GLU A 170 -10.02 1.15 -23.92
CA GLU A 170 -11.33 1.75 -24.21
C GLU A 170 -11.81 1.38 -25.61
N VAL A 171 -10.92 1.46 -26.60
CA VAL A 171 -11.25 1.08 -27.98
C VAL A 171 -11.61 -0.40 -28.06
N LYS A 172 -10.85 -1.27 -27.42
CA LYS A 172 -11.14 -2.71 -27.39
C LYS A 172 -12.49 -3.00 -26.74
N LYS A 173 -12.81 -2.30 -25.68
CA LYS A 173 -14.10 -2.46 -25.01
C LYS A 173 -15.25 -2.02 -25.90
N ILE A 174 -15.11 -0.88 -26.56
CA ILE A 174 -16.12 -0.36 -27.49
C ILE A 174 -16.31 -1.33 -28.66
N LEU A 175 -15.22 -1.84 -29.23
CA LEU A 175 -15.27 -2.81 -30.31
C LEU A 175 -15.95 -4.11 -29.88
N SER A 176 -15.65 -4.58 -28.68
CA SER A 176 -16.27 -5.78 -28.13
C SER A 176 -17.77 -5.59 -27.96
N ASP A 177 -18.18 -4.44 -27.45
CA ASP A 177 -19.60 -4.12 -27.25
C ASP A 177 -20.34 -3.98 -28.57
N LEU A 178 -19.67 -3.52 -29.64
CA LEU A 178 -20.27 -3.36 -30.97
C LEU A 178 -20.42 -4.66 -31.75
N ILE A 179 -19.58 -5.65 -31.45
CA ILE A 179 -19.55 -6.92 -32.18
C ILE A 179 -20.67 -7.85 -31.71
N GLU A 180 -21.17 -7.66 -30.54
CA GLU A 180 -22.31 -8.41 -30.06
C GLU A 180 -23.62 -7.97 -30.77
#